data_1c9861da3370aa819d735e1bf8a3b481
#
_entry.id   1c9861da3370aa819d735e1bf8a3b481
#
_cell.length_a   1.000
_cell.length_b   1.000
_cell.length_c   1.000
_cell.angle_alpha   90.00
_cell.angle_beta   90.00
_cell.angle_gamma   90.00
#
_symmetry.space_group_name_H-M   'P 1'
#
loop_
_entity.id
_entity.type
_entity.pdbx_description
1 polymer ?
#
loop_
_entity_poly.entity_id
_entity_poly.type
_entity_poly.pdbx_seq_one_letter_code
_entity_poly.pdbx_strand_id
1 'polypeptide(L)'
;TQPWPARKGDEVVYIEPGRPAYDEVCKLDPDAKGNAQARLEAGLWVALSNHVSRLTLNAGSDDGGPGFNSYLVRAGEQALVVDPVIEGRDDLHALLEACDGVLSTIVLTRPREQEAAARTLQGATGARILGVAGPADLRLAHGEPHRLGGLTLKLLHTPGQADDRQCLLIQEERMLFSGTAVLERSIAKGYLPAADVDAYVAGLARLLEEDLHWIAPGRGFLMGQPQKVLDHLMTQCLSKVQR
;
A
#
# COMPACT_ATOMS: atom_id res chain seq x y z
N THR A 1 -11.90 -19.32 -7.31
CA THR A 1 -11.56 -18.71 -6.02
C THR A 1 -12.25 -17.38 -5.94
N GLN A 2 -13.12 -17.19 -4.95
CA GLN A 2 -13.75 -15.88 -4.78
C GLN A 2 -12.71 -14.85 -4.39
N PRO A 3 -12.71 -13.66 -5.03
CA PRO A 3 -11.80 -12.61 -4.64
C PRO A 3 -12.08 -12.19 -3.19
N TRP A 4 -11.02 -11.97 -2.47
CA TRP A 4 -11.12 -11.47 -1.10
C TRP A 4 -10.92 -9.94 -1.09
N PRO A 5 -11.62 -9.19 -0.22
CA PRO A 5 -12.66 -9.67 0.68
C PRO A 5 -13.91 -10.08 -0.08
N ALA A 6 -14.48 -11.22 0.25
CA ALA A 6 -15.82 -11.52 -0.19
C ALA A 6 -16.70 -10.37 0.32
N ARG A 7 -17.21 -9.57 -0.59
CA ARG A 7 -17.95 -8.35 -0.26
C ARG A 7 -19.19 -8.68 0.54
N LYS A 8 -19.05 -8.68 1.84
CA LYS A 8 -20.12 -8.50 2.77
C LYS A 8 -19.91 -7.15 3.40
N GLY A 9 -20.43 -6.11 2.76
CA GLY A 9 -20.44 -4.77 3.33
C GLY A 9 -19.09 -4.38 3.95
N ASP A 10 -19.09 -3.77 5.07
CA ASP A 10 -17.95 -3.22 5.79
C ASP A 10 -17.11 -4.25 6.59
N GLU A 11 -17.12 -5.51 6.23
CA GLU A 11 -16.25 -6.51 6.86
C GLU A 11 -14.81 -6.28 6.47
N VAL A 12 -14.11 -5.79 7.42
CA VAL A 12 -12.75 -5.43 7.30
C VAL A 12 -11.96 -6.22 8.24
N VAL A 13 -10.93 -6.87 7.84
CA VAL A 13 -9.90 -7.06 8.72
C VAL A 13 -8.66 -7.70 8.40
N TYR A 14 -7.68 -7.59 9.18
CA TYR A 14 -6.41 -7.59 8.78
C TYR A 14 -5.28 -8.09 9.53
N ILE A 15 -5.40 -8.42 10.77
CA ILE A 15 -4.28 -8.60 11.67
C ILE A 15 -4.53 -9.84 12.48
N GLU A 16 -3.49 -10.65 12.70
CA GLU A 16 -3.62 -11.81 13.59
C GLU A 16 -4.01 -11.35 15.00
N PRO A 17 -5.04 -11.97 15.60
CA PRO A 17 -5.41 -11.71 16.99
C PRO A 17 -4.22 -11.85 17.94
N GLY A 18 -4.17 -11.00 18.95
CA GLY A 18 -3.10 -10.98 19.94
C GLY A 18 -1.85 -10.20 19.57
N ARG A 19 -1.82 -9.55 18.38
CA ARG A 19 -0.80 -8.55 18.08
C ARG A 19 -1.22 -7.17 18.57
N PRO A 20 -0.29 -6.33 19.06
CA PRO A 20 -0.62 -4.98 19.53
C PRO A 20 -1.35 -4.13 18.49
N ALA A 21 -0.97 -4.25 17.23
CA ALA A 21 -1.64 -3.54 16.15
C ALA A 21 -3.07 -4.00 15.93
N TYR A 22 -3.34 -5.30 16.06
CA TYR A 22 -4.70 -5.83 15.98
C TYR A 22 -5.59 -5.24 17.07
N ASP A 23 -5.10 -5.21 18.31
CA ASP A 23 -5.85 -4.67 19.45
C ASP A 23 -6.18 -3.19 19.25
N GLU A 24 -5.26 -2.40 18.68
CA GLU A 24 -5.50 -1.00 18.36
C GLU A 24 -6.54 -0.82 17.24
N VAL A 25 -6.45 -1.61 16.16
CA VAL A 25 -7.44 -1.58 15.07
C VAL A 25 -8.81 -2.00 15.58
N CYS A 26 -8.89 -3.01 16.45
CA CYS A 26 -10.15 -3.43 17.07
C CYS A 26 -10.78 -2.36 17.99
N LYS A 27 -9.99 -1.46 18.58
CA LYS A 27 -10.53 -0.30 19.29
C LYS A 27 -11.15 0.72 18.34
N LEU A 28 -10.59 0.88 17.14
CA LEU A 28 -11.11 1.77 16.10
C LEU A 28 -12.30 1.15 15.37
N ASP A 29 -12.28 -0.16 15.21
CA ASP A 29 -13.31 -0.96 14.57
C ASP A 29 -13.58 -2.25 15.37
N PRO A 30 -14.54 -2.22 16.30
CA PRO A 30 -14.86 -3.38 17.15
C PRO A 30 -15.34 -4.63 16.36
N ASP A 31 -15.85 -4.45 15.14
CA ASP A 31 -16.28 -5.52 14.27
C ASP A 31 -15.15 -6.10 13.40
N ALA A 32 -13.96 -5.49 13.48
CA ALA A 32 -12.79 -5.99 12.79
C ALA A 32 -12.45 -7.43 13.26
N LYS A 33 -12.39 -8.39 12.32
CA LYS A 33 -12.11 -9.81 12.60
C LYS A 33 -10.95 -10.29 11.73
N GLY A 34 -10.08 -11.09 12.29
CA GLY A 34 -9.01 -11.74 11.53
C GLY A 34 -9.59 -12.64 10.43
N ASN A 35 -9.06 -12.54 9.22
CA ASN A 35 -9.47 -13.34 8.09
C ASN A 35 -8.36 -14.33 7.73
N ALA A 36 -8.67 -15.62 7.73
CA ALA A 36 -7.71 -16.67 7.38
C ALA A 36 -7.14 -16.51 5.96
N GLN A 37 -7.91 -15.89 5.04
CA GLN A 37 -7.45 -15.60 3.68
C GLN A 37 -6.54 -14.37 3.61
N ALA A 38 -6.51 -13.56 4.66
CA ALA A 38 -5.60 -12.41 4.78
C ALA A 38 -4.23 -12.77 5.34
N ARG A 39 -3.89 -14.06 5.50
CA ARG A 39 -2.59 -14.48 6.00
C ARG A 39 -1.46 -13.90 5.17
N LEU A 40 -0.43 -13.42 5.88
CA LEU A 40 0.81 -12.97 5.29
C LEU A 40 1.76 -14.16 5.18
N GLU A 41 1.58 -14.97 4.16
CA GLU A 41 2.50 -16.05 3.83
C GLU A 41 3.51 -15.52 2.80
N ALA A 42 4.79 -15.63 3.12
CA ALA A 42 5.85 -15.19 2.21
C ALA A 42 5.85 -16.03 0.92
N GLY A 43 5.99 -15.35 -0.21
CA GLY A 43 6.05 -15.98 -1.52
C GLY A 43 4.69 -16.40 -2.11
N LEU A 44 3.58 -16.14 -1.41
CA LEU A 44 2.25 -16.50 -1.88
C LEU A 44 1.48 -15.28 -2.39
N TRP A 45 0.94 -15.37 -3.60
CA TRP A 45 -0.01 -14.40 -4.12
C TRP A 45 -1.39 -14.59 -3.47
N VAL A 46 -1.90 -13.51 -2.88
CA VAL A 46 -3.23 -13.48 -2.24
C VAL A 46 -4.11 -12.48 -2.99
N ALA A 47 -5.22 -12.96 -3.56
CA ALA A 47 -6.20 -12.10 -4.20
C ALA A 47 -6.97 -11.28 -3.13
N LEU A 48 -6.94 -9.96 -3.27
CA LEU A 48 -7.64 -9.01 -2.40
C LEU A 48 -8.96 -8.53 -3.02
N SER A 49 -9.03 -8.46 -4.34
CA SER A 49 -10.25 -8.15 -5.09
C SER A 49 -10.18 -8.81 -6.48
N ASN A 50 -11.12 -8.47 -7.37
CA ASN A 50 -11.09 -8.93 -8.76
C ASN A 50 -9.88 -8.39 -9.54
N HIS A 51 -9.35 -7.24 -9.12
CA HIS A 51 -8.26 -6.56 -9.81
C HIS A 51 -6.95 -6.62 -9.04
N VAL A 52 -6.98 -6.77 -7.72
CA VAL A 52 -5.81 -6.59 -6.85
C VAL A 52 -5.38 -7.89 -6.22
N SER A 53 -4.10 -8.22 -6.35
CA SER A 53 -3.44 -9.30 -5.63
C SER A 53 -2.22 -8.78 -4.87
N ARG A 54 -1.89 -9.39 -3.74
CA ARG A 54 -0.74 -9.07 -2.92
C ARG A 54 0.24 -10.24 -2.90
N LEU A 55 1.52 -9.94 -3.05
CA LEU A 55 2.64 -10.81 -2.76
C LEU A 55 3.40 -10.24 -1.56
N THR A 56 3.57 -11.02 -0.50
CA THR A 56 4.42 -10.63 0.63
C THR A 56 5.75 -11.37 0.51
N LEU A 57 6.86 -10.64 0.54
CA LEU A 57 8.20 -11.19 0.46
C LEU A 57 8.99 -10.89 1.73
N ASN A 58 9.77 -11.88 2.20
CA ASN A 58 10.63 -11.74 3.37
C ASN A 58 11.88 -10.93 3.01
N ALA A 59 11.72 -9.64 2.78
CA ALA A 59 12.83 -8.74 2.64
C ALA A 59 13.33 -8.35 4.03
N GLY A 60 14.42 -8.97 4.47
CA GLY A 60 15.29 -8.56 5.57
C GLY A 60 14.66 -7.72 6.68
N SER A 61 13.68 -8.24 7.40
CA SER A 61 13.15 -7.48 8.52
C SER A 61 13.91 -7.86 9.80
N ASP A 62 14.86 -7.04 10.22
CA ASP A 62 15.53 -7.11 11.53
C ASP A 62 14.53 -7.14 12.71
N ASP A 63 13.28 -6.84 12.45
CA ASP A 63 12.19 -6.75 13.40
C ASP A 63 11.28 -7.97 13.48
N GLY A 64 11.57 -9.06 12.76
CA GLY A 64 10.76 -10.29 12.77
C GLY A 64 9.34 -10.12 12.20
N GLY A 65 9.09 -9.09 11.41
CA GLY A 65 7.80 -8.83 10.77
C GLY A 65 7.63 -9.62 9.46
N PRO A 66 6.42 -9.64 8.89
CA PRO A 66 6.06 -10.50 7.76
C PRO A 66 6.65 -10.08 6.39
N GLY A 67 7.59 -9.14 6.35
CA GLY A 67 8.21 -8.66 5.12
C GLY A 67 7.51 -7.48 4.46
N PHE A 68 7.85 -7.23 3.19
CA PHE A 68 7.25 -6.16 2.38
C PHE A 68 6.20 -6.71 1.43
N ASN A 69 5.18 -5.90 1.17
CA ASN A 69 4.13 -6.19 0.23
C ASN A 69 4.42 -5.55 -1.13
N SER A 70 4.34 -6.36 -2.18
CA SER A 70 4.15 -5.92 -3.56
C SER A 70 2.70 -6.18 -3.97
N TYR A 71 2.13 -5.30 -4.77
CA TYR A 71 0.77 -5.50 -5.27
C TYR A 71 0.74 -5.53 -6.78
N LEU A 72 -0.02 -6.47 -7.32
CA LEU A 72 -0.34 -6.55 -8.74
C LEU A 72 -1.79 -6.11 -8.93
N VAL A 73 -1.99 -5.13 -9.81
CA VAL A 73 -3.32 -4.65 -10.21
C VAL A 73 -3.52 -4.97 -11.68
N ARG A 74 -4.58 -5.73 -11.99
CA ARG A 74 -4.94 -6.09 -13.36
C ARG A 74 -6.11 -5.25 -13.84
N ALA A 75 -5.97 -4.67 -15.02
CA ALA A 75 -6.96 -3.81 -15.67
C ALA A 75 -7.14 -4.20 -17.14
N GLY A 76 -7.89 -5.26 -17.39
CA GLY A 76 -8.03 -5.84 -18.73
C GLY A 76 -6.69 -6.43 -19.21
N GLU A 77 -6.22 -5.95 -20.36
CA GLU A 77 -4.95 -6.36 -20.97
C GLU A 77 -3.73 -5.54 -20.46
N GLN A 78 -3.90 -4.81 -19.38
CA GLN A 78 -2.84 -4.04 -18.75
C GLN A 78 -2.67 -4.45 -17.29
N ALA A 79 -1.46 -4.33 -16.78
CA ALA A 79 -1.18 -4.53 -15.38
C ALA A 79 -0.28 -3.43 -14.82
N LEU A 80 -0.43 -3.21 -13.52
CA LEU A 80 0.36 -2.31 -12.71
C LEU A 80 0.97 -3.12 -11.55
N VAL A 81 2.24 -2.90 -11.26
CA VAL A 81 2.88 -3.35 -10.02
C VAL A 81 3.12 -2.15 -9.11
N VAL A 82 2.67 -2.28 -7.87
CA VAL A 82 2.97 -1.31 -6.79
C VAL A 82 4.04 -1.90 -5.89
N ASP A 83 5.07 -1.12 -5.64
CA ASP A 83 6.17 -1.44 -4.72
C ASP A 83 6.82 -2.81 -5.01
N PRO A 84 7.42 -3.03 -6.19
CA PRO A 84 8.10 -4.29 -6.47
C PRO A 84 9.21 -4.53 -5.44
N VAL A 85 9.21 -5.71 -4.82
CA VAL A 85 10.28 -6.19 -3.95
C VAL A 85 11.07 -7.23 -4.74
N ILE A 86 12.35 -6.97 -4.97
CA ILE A 86 13.25 -7.83 -5.74
C ILE A 86 14.59 -7.87 -5.01
N GLU A 87 14.83 -8.92 -4.26
CA GLU A 87 16.13 -9.18 -3.62
C GLU A 87 16.94 -10.22 -4.39
N GLY A 88 16.28 -11.03 -5.21
CA GLY A 88 16.89 -12.08 -5.98
C GLY A 88 16.20 -12.38 -7.30
N ARG A 89 16.74 -13.39 -8.00
CA ARG A 89 16.16 -13.82 -9.29
C ARG A 89 14.77 -14.44 -9.15
N ASP A 90 14.53 -15.13 -8.05
CA ASP A 90 13.26 -15.82 -7.81
C ASP A 90 12.13 -14.83 -7.60
N ASP A 91 12.39 -13.70 -6.92
CA ASP A 91 11.41 -12.63 -6.73
C ASP A 91 11.04 -11.97 -8.06
N LEU A 92 12.05 -11.68 -8.89
CA LEU A 92 11.83 -11.14 -10.23
C LEU A 92 11.02 -12.12 -11.09
N HIS A 93 11.35 -13.40 -11.04
CA HIS A 93 10.64 -14.45 -11.79
C HIS A 93 9.18 -14.54 -11.34
N ALA A 94 8.91 -14.53 -10.04
CA ALA A 94 7.55 -14.57 -9.49
C ALA A 94 6.71 -13.36 -9.91
N LEU A 95 7.30 -12.17 -9.98
CA LEU A 95 6.64 -10.96 -10.48
C LEU A 95 6.36 -11.04 -11.99
N LEU A 96 7.34 -11.48 -12.79
CA LEU A 96 7.17 -11.60 -14.24
C LEU A 96 6.11 -12.64 -14.61
N GLU A 97 6.12 -13.79 -13.96
CA GLU A 97 5.13 -14.84 -14.14
C GLU A 97 3.72 -14.33 -13.78
N ALA A 98 3.59 -13.67 -12.64
CA ALA A 98 2.31 -13.11 -12.22
C ALA A 98 1.81 -12.00 -13.17
N CYS A 99 2.69 -11.22 -13.77
CA CYS A 99 2.31 -10.16 -14.73
C CYS A 99 1.84 -10.71 -16.08
N ASP A 100 2.23 -11.95 -16.44
CA ASP A 100 1.81 -12.63 -17.68
C ASP A 100 2.00 -11.78 -18.96
N GLY A 101 3.12 -11.05 -19.01
CA GLY A 101 3.51 -10.22 -20.15
C GLY A 101 2.71 -8.93 -20.36
N VAL A 102 1.73 -8.62 -19.51
CA VAL A 102 0.85 -7.43 -19.67
C VAL A 102 1.23 -6.25 -18.78
N LEU A 103 2.38 -6.30 -18.09
CA LEU A 103 2.84 -5.21 -17.24
C LEU A 103 3.17 -3.96 -18.07
N SER A 104 2.44 -2.89 -17.83
CA SER A 104 2.63 -1.60 -18.52
C SER A 104 3.09 -0.49 -17.59
N THR A 105 2.88 -0.65 -16.28
CA THR A 105 3.03 0.43 -15.32
C THR A 105 3.65 -0.07 -14.01
N ILE A 106 4.51 0.74 -13.42
CA ILE A 106 5.08 0.55 -12.08
C ILE A 106 4.81 1.81 -11.27
N VAL A 107 4.37 1.66 -10.03
CA VAL A 107 4.21 2.77 -9.08
C VAL A 107 4.98 2.44 -7.80
N LEU A 108 5.71 3.42 -7.28
CA LEU A 108 6.49 3.30 -6.06
C LEU A 108 5.93 4.23 -5.00
N THR A 109 5.61 3.71 -3.82
CA THR A 109 5.20 4.56 -2.69
C THR A 109 6.40 5.20 -1.99
N ARG A 110 7.61 4.61 -2.17
CA ARG A 110 8.89 5.07 -1.68
C ARG A 110 9.91 5.14 -2.83
N PRO A 111 9.75 6.12 -3.74
CA PRO A 111 10.43 6.10 -5.05
C PRO A 111 11.95 5.93 -4.99
N ARG A 112 12.66 6.69 -4.13
CA ARG A 112 14.12 6.59 -4.05
C ARG A 112 14.60 5.27 -3.46
N GLU A 113 13.88 4.74 -2.46
CA GLU A 113 14.26 3.47 -1.82
C GLU A 113 14.02 2.25 -2.72
N GLN A 114 13.02 2.34 -3.60
CA GLN A 114 12.57 1.22 -4.44
C GLN A 114 13.04 1.35 -5.89
N GLU A 115 13.79 2.40 -6.24
CA GLU A 115 14.19 2.68 -7.63
C GLU A 115 14.93 1.50 -8.26
N ALA A 116 15.87 0.89 -7.55
CA ALA A 116 16.66 -0.22 -8.10
C ALA A 116 15.80 -1.42 -8.50
N ALA A 117 14.86 -1.82 -7.64
CA ALA A 117 13.92 -2.90 -7.93
C ALA A 117 12.99 -2.55 -9.11
N ALA A 118 12.50 -1.31 -9.13
CA ALA A 118 11.65 -0.83 -10.23
C ALA A 118 12.38 -0.80 -11.56
N ARG A 119 13.62 -0.33 -11.60
CA ARG A 119 14.45 -0.33 -12.83
C ARG A 119 14.78 -1.75 -13.30
N THR A 120 14.98 -2.69 -12.38
CA THR A 120 15.16 -4.11 -12.73
C THR A 120 13.90 -4.67 -13.41
N LEU A 121 12.73 -4.43 -12.83
CA LEU A 121 11.46 -4.88 -13.40
C LEU A 121 11.16 -4.17 -14.73
N GLN A 122 11.42 -2.87 -14.81
CA GLN A 122 11.30 -2.09 -16.03
C GLN A 122 12.18 -2.64 -17.16
N GLY A 123 13.45 -2.96 -16.86
CA GLY A 123 14.37 -3.54 -17.84
C GLY A 123 13.89 -4.87 -18.42
N ALA A 124 13.16 -5.65 -17.63
CA ALA A 124 12.62 -6.94 -18.06
C ALA A 124 11.29 -6.83 -18.82
N THR A 125 10.52 -5.75 -18.63
CA THR A 125 9.14 -5.65 -19.13
C THR A 125 8.88 -4.48 -20.07
N GLY A 126 9.72 -3.44 -20.03
CA GLY A 126 9.48 -2.17 -20.72
C GLY A 126 8.41 -1.29 -20.05
N ALA A 127 7.90 -1.66 -18.88
CA ALA A 127 6.89 -0.89 -18.15
C ALA A 127 7.42 0.50 -17.76
N ARG A 128 6.53 1.50 -17.66
CA ARG A 128 6.90 2.86 -17.25
C ARG A 128 6.65 3.08 -15.77
N ILE A 129 7.57 3.78 -15.12
CA ILE A 129 7.43 4.20 -13.73
C ILE A 129 6.63 5.51 -13.69
N LEU A 130 5.48 5.49 -12.99
CA LEU A 130 4.65 6.66 -12.73
C LEU A 130 4.96 7.22 -11.34
N GLY A 131 4.99 8.55 -11.21
CA GLY A 131 5.20 9.21 -9.93
C GLY A 131 4.74 10.66 -9.90
N VAL A 132 4.42 11.17 -8.72
CA VAL A 132 4.24 12.61 -8.45
C VAL A 132 5.52 13.19 -7.85
N ALA A 133 6.33 12.39 -7.20
CA ALA A 133 7.62 12.76 -6.60
C ALA A 133 8.67 11.67 -6.86
N GLY A 134 9.96 11.99 -6.65
CA GLY A 134 11.06 11.04 -6.81
C GLY A 134 11.32 10.63 -8.28
N PRO A 135 12.07 9.55 -8.51
CA PRO A 135 12.31 9.00 -9.84
C PRO A 135 11.03 8.51 -10.52
N ALA A 136 10.78 9.00 -11.74
CA ALA A 136 9.63 8.58 -12.55
C ALA A 136 9.91 8.85 -14.03
N ASP A 137 9.37 7.99 -14.93
CA ASP A 137 9.42 8.18 -16.37
C ASP A 137 8.24 9.03 -16.87
N LEU A 138 7.11 8.94 -16.17
CA LEU A 138 5.96 9.79 -16.36
C LEU A 138 5.57 10.44 -15.04
N ARG A 139 5.61 11.77 -15.02
CA ARG A 139 5.24 12.56 -13.86
C ARG A 139 3.80 13.03 -13.99
N LEU A 140 3.01 12.75 -12.95
CA LEU A 140 1.64 13.22 -12.80
C LEU A 140 1.59 14.35 -11.77
N ALA A 141 0.56 15.20 -11.84
CA ALA A 141 0.25 16.11 -10.75
C ALA A 141 -0.38 15.35 -9.58
N HIS A 142 -0.29 15.93 -8.36
CA HIS A 142 -0.95 15.39 -7.18
C HIS A 142 -2.46 15.25 -7.42
N GLY A 143 -2.99 14.03 -7.23
CA GLY A 143 -4.42 13.74 -7.39
C GLY A 143 -4.93 13.75 -8.84
N GLU A 144 -4.06 13.96 -9.82
CA GLU A 144 -4.44 13.91 -11.24
C GLU A 144 -4.88 12.49 -11.62
N PRO A 145 -6.09 12.32 -12.20
CA PRO A 145 -6.56 11.01 -12.61
C PRO A 145 -5.80 10.52 -13.84
N HIS A 146 -5.28 9.32 -13.76
CA HIS A 146 -4.63 8.61 -14.86
C HIS A 146 -5.34 7.30 -15.14
N ARG A 147 -5.59 6.98 -16.41
CA ARG A 147 -6.31 5.75 -16.79
C ARG A 147 -5.35 4.60 -17.05
N LEU A 148 -5.71 3.45 -16.49
CA LEU A 148 -5.08 2.16 -16.76
C LEU A 148 -6.17 1.15 -17.07
N GLY A 149 -6.37 0.83 -18.35
CA GLY A 149 -7.51 0.01 -18.76
C GLY A 149 -8.83 0.60 -18.27
N GLY A 150 -9.61 -0.20 -17.53
CA GLY A 150 -10.89 0.23 -16.92
C GLY A 150 -10.75 0.97 -15.60
N LEU A 151 -9.53 1.07 -15.03
CA LEU A 151 -9.28 1.63 -13.70
C LEU A 151 -8.77 3.08 -13.79
N THR A 152 -9.07 3.86 -12.74
CA THR A 152 -8.58 5.21 -12.54
C THR A 152 -7.61 5.25 -11.39
N LEU A 153 -6.38 5.66 -11.66
CA LEU A 153 -5.29 5.82 -10.71
C LEU A 153 -5.18 7.27 -10.29
N LYS A 154 -4.97 7.55 -9.01
CA LYS A 154 -4.54 8.85 -8.50
C LYS A 154 -3.29 8.68 -7.66
N LEU A 155 -2.24 9.42 -7.98
CA LEU A 155 -1.05 9.50 -7.14
C LEU A 155 -1.18 10.69 -6.18
N LEU A 156 -1.08 10.40 -4.90
CA LEU A 156 -1.26 11.37 -3.83
C LEU A 156 0.09 11.60 -3.16
N HIS A 157 0.65 12.80 -3.27
CA HIS A 157 1.90 13.16 -2.60
C HIS A 157 1.67 13.26 -1.10
N THR A 158 2.39 12.46 -0.32
CA THR A 158 2.25 12.32 1.14
C THR A 158 3.60 12.48 1.83
N PRO A 159 4.25 13.66 1.76
CA PRO A 159 5.54 13.89 2.38
C PRO A 159 5.45 13.83 3.92
N GLY A 160 6.61 13.94 4.57
CA GLY A 160 6.72 13.97 6.04
C GLY A 160 7.66 12.92 6.56
N GLN A 161 7.59 11.67 6.07
CA GLN A 161 8.62 10.65 6.33
C GLN A 161 9.87 10.90 5.47
N ALA A 162 9.65 11.26 4.22
CA ALA A 162 10.59 11.80 3.27
C ALA A 162 9.82 12.64 2.24
N ASP A 163 10.51 13.48 1.50
CA ASP A 163 9.93 14.42 0.53
C ASP A 163 9.36 13.73 -0.73
N ASP A 164 9.77 12.49 -1.00
CA ASP A 164 9.35 11.71 -2.16
C ASP A 164 8.20 10.72 -1.88
N ARG A 165 7.66 10.68 -0.65
CA ARG A 165 6.59 9.74 -0.29
C ARG A 165 5.31 10.05 -1.06
N GLN A 166 4.68 9.00 -1.55
CA GLN A 166 3.41 9.07 -2.26
C GLN A 166 2.55 7.83 -1.98
N CYS A 167 1.24 7.99 -2.09
CA CYS A 167 0.26 6.92 -2.07
C CYS A 167 -0.36 6.77 -3.46
N LEU A 168 -0.85 5.58 -3.76
CA LEU A 168 -1.67 5.33 -4.95
C LEU A 168 -3.09 5.01 -4.52
N LEU A 169 -4.06 5.68 -5.10
CA LEU A 169 -5.49 5.34 -4.99
C LEU A 169 -5.98 4.72 -6.29
N ILE A 170 -6.60 3.55 -6.22
CA ILE A 170 -7.43 2.97 -7.28
C ILE A 170 -8.89 3.32 -6.95
N GLN A 171 -9.49 4.21 -7.74
CA GLN A 171 -10.81 4.76 -7.40
C GLN A 171 -11.93 3.71 -7.43
N GLU A 172 -11.95 2.84 -8.41
CA GLU A 172 -12.97 1.81 -8.57
C GLU A 172 -12.92 0.76 -7.44
N GLU A 173 -11.73 0.52 -6.89
CA GLU A 173 -11.52 -0.36 -5.72
C GLU A 173 -11.66 0.38 -4.40
N ARG A 174 -11.67 1.74 -4.42
CA ARG A 174 -11.62 2.59 -3.22
C ARG A 174 -10.47 2.18 -2.30
N MET A 175 -9.37 1.72 -2.90
CA MET A 175 -8.20 1.13 -2.23
C MET A 175 -7.00 2.03 -2.35
N LEU A 176 -6.45 2.41 -1.19
CA LEU A 176 -5.25 3.22 -1.05
C LEU A 176 -4.04 2.33 -0.78
N PHE A 177 -3.06 2.34 -1.66
CA PHE A 177 -1.74 1.75 -1.43
C PHE A 177 -0.88 2.80 -0.72
N SER A 178 -0.71 2.62 0.58
CA SER A 178 -0.13 3.64 1.46
C SER A 178 1.38 3.52 1.68
N GLY A 179 2.00 2.43 1.22
CA GLY A 179 3.41 2.18 1.49
C GLY A 179 3.72 2.20 2.97
N THR A 180 4.56 3.14 3.40
CA THR A 180 4.89 3.36 4.81
C THR A 180 4.12 4.53 5.45
N ALA A 181 3.35 5.29 4.68
CA ALA A 181 2.61 6.44 5.20
C ALA A 181 1.58 6.01 6.26
N VAL A 182 0.92 4.87 6.05
CA VAL A 182 0.00 4.28 7.02
C VAL A 182 0.37 2.82 7.19
N LEU A 183 0.85 2.46 8.37
CA LEU A 183 1.22 1.10 8.75
C LEU A 183 0.49 0.68 10.01
N GLU A 184 0.16 -0.57 10.10
CA GLU A 184 -0.36 -1.23 11.29
C GLU A 184 0.46 -0.90 12.55
N ARG A 185 1.80 -0.97 12.45
CA ARG A 185 2.71 -0.66 13.58
C ARG A 185 2.68 0.81 14.00
N SER A 186 2.42 1.72 13.09
CA SER A 186 2.29 3.14 13.39
C SER A 186 1.09 3.38 14.31
N ILE A 187 0.00 2.63 14.08
CA ILE A 187 -1.20 2.69 14.91
C ILE A 187 -0.91 2.14 16.32
N ALA A 188 -0.30 0.95 16.40
CA ALA A 188 -0.10 0.27 17.69
C ALA A 188 0.93 0.92 18.61
N LYS A 189 2.03 1.39 18.04
CA LYS A 189 3.17 1.90 18.84
C LYS A 189 3.18 3.41 18.98
N GLY A 190 2.24 4.11 18.32
CA GLY A 190 2.28 5.57 18.22
C GLY A 190 3.62 6.04 17.66
N TYR A 191 4.25 5.24 16.83
CA TYR A 191 5.49 5.61 16.17
C TYR A 191 5.18 6.62 15.08
N LEU A 192 5.74 7.82 15.24
CA LEU A 192 5.72 8.83 14.19
C LEU A 192 7.00 8.67 13.37
N PRO A 193 6.92 8.09 12.19
CA PRO A 193 8.09 7.93 11.34
C PRO A 193 8.47 9.23 10.62
N ALA A 194 7.91 10.38 11.05
CA ALA A 194 7.98 11.61 10.30
C ALA A 194 9.18 12.47 10.74
N ALA A 195 10.04 12.82 9.78
CA ALA A 195 11.02 13.88 9.95
C ALA A 195 10.36 15.26 9.97
N ASP A 196 9.22 15.41 9.26
CA ASP A 196 8.37 16.59 9.24
C ASP A 196 6.93 16.19 9.60
N VAL A 197 6.55 16.46 10.85
CA VAL A 197 5.24 16.06 11.38
C VAL A 197 4.12 16.88 10.75
N ASP A 198 4.33 18.16 10.49
CA ASP A 198 3.31 19.03 9.90
C ASP A 198 2.98 18.61 8.47
N ALA A 199 4.02 18.34 7.67
CA ALA A 199 3.84 17.80 6.33
C ALA A 199 3.15 16.43 6.34
N TYR A 200 3.47 15.57 7.31
CA TYR A 200 2.84 14.26 7.46
C TYR A 200 1.35 14.39 7.80
N VAL A 201 1.01 15.21 8.78
CA VAL A 201 -0.40 15.48 9.17
C VAL A 201 -1.18 16.08 8.01
N ALA A 202 -0.60 17.03 7.29
CA ALA A 202 -1.22 17.58 6.09
C ALA A 202 -1.41 16.53 4.98
N GLY A 203 -0.49 15.58 4.87
CA GLY A 203 -0.62 14.42 3.99
C GLY A 203 -1.81 13.53 4.38
N LEU A 204 -1.92 13.16 5.66
CA LEU A 204 -3.04 12.36 6.17
C LEU A 204 -4.39 13.07 5.98
N ALA A 205 -4.44 14.38 6.22
CA ALA A 205 -5.66 15.19 6.01
C ALA A 205 -6.16 15.12 4.56
N ARG A 206 -5.25 15.19 3.58
CA ARG A 206 -5.59 15.02 2.16
C ARG A 206 -6.10 13.62 1.83
N LEU A 207 -5.60 12.58 2.50
CA LEU A 207 -6.11 11.22 2.33
C LEU A 207 -7.54 11.07 2.85
N LEU A 208 -7.93 11.83 3.89
CA LEU A 208 -9.30 11.86 4.42
C LEU A 208 -10.31 12.49 3.45
N GLU A 209 -9.87 13.30 2.49
CA GLU A 209 -10.73 13.88 1.46
C GLU A 209 -11.11 12.89 0.35
N GLU A 210 -10.39 11.75 0.25
CA GLU A 210 -10.63 10.73 -0.75
C GLU A 210 -11.67 9.70 -0.28
N ASP A 211 -12.43 9.15 -1.23
CA ASP A 211 -13.40 8.09 -0.97
C ASP A 211 -12.68 6.75 -0.81
N LEU A 212 -12.29 6.42 0.41
CA LEU A 212 -11.52 5.23 0.75
C LEU A 212 -12.39 4.17 1.42
N HIS A 213 -12.15 2.92 1.05
CA HIS A 213 -12.73 1.75 1.72
C HIS A 213 -11.63 0.86 2.34
N TRP A 214 -10.44 0.87 1.72
CA TRP A 214 -9.33 0.01 2.07
C TRP A 214 -8.01 0.77 2.09
N ILE A 215 -7.13 0.40 3.02
CA ILE A 215 -5.73 0.78 3.01
C ILE A 215 -4.88 -0.48 2.83
N ALA A 216 -4.11 -0.52 1.76
CA ALA A 216 -3.15 -1.57 1.42
C ALA A 216 -1.74 -1.09 1.77
N PRO A 217 -1.18 -1.50 2.93
CA PRO A 217 0.10 -0.98 3.40
C PRO A 217 1.29 -1.70 2.75
N GLY A 218 2.43 -1.06 2.72
CA GLY A 218 3.69 -1.67 2.26
C GLY A 218 4.21 -2.80 3.17
N ARG A 219 3.65 -2.95 4.37
CA ARG A 219 3.88 -4.06 5.31
C ARG A 219 2.63 -4.34 6.11
N GLY A 220 2.38 -5.60 6.41
CA GLY A 220 1.23 -6.00 7.22
C GLY A 220 0.00 -6.24 6.38
N PHE A 221 -1.13 -6.18 7.03
CA PHE A 221 -2.41 -6.58 6.45
C PHE A 221 -3.16 -5.40 5.83
N LEU A 222 -4.08 -5.69 4.93
CA LEU A 222 -5.06 -4.76 4.40
C LEU A 222 -5.90 -4.17 5.54
N MET A 223 -6.15 -2.91 5.64
CA MET A 223 -6.93 -2.26 6.70
C MET A 223 -8.20 -1.62 6.13
N GLY A 224 -9.26 -1.73 6.84
CA GLY A 224 -10.49 -1.01 6.52
C GLY A 224 -10.80 0.10 7.49
N GLN A 225 -12.01 0.66 7.37
CA GLN A 225 -12.36 1.86 8.10
C GLN A 225 -11.28 2.96 7.99
N PRO A 226 -10.82 3.29 6.77
CA PRO A 226 -9.69 4.19 6.56
C PRO A 226 -9.82 5.51 7.32
N GLN A 227 -11.02 6.06 7.39
CA GLN A 227 -11.30 7.32 8.09
C GLN A 227 -10.91 7.23 9.57
N LYS A 228 -11.33 6.15 10.25
CA LYS A 228 -10.97 5.96 11.66
C LYS A 228 -9.47 5.76 11.86
N VAL A 229 -8.82 5.01 10.95
CA VAL A 229 -7.38 4.78 10.99
C VAL A 229 -6.62 6.07 10.82
N LEU A 230 -6.98 6.88 9.83
CA LEU A 230 -6.33 8.16 9.53
C LEU A 230 -6.56 9.19 10.65
N ASP A 231 -7.80 9.31 11.16
CA ASP A 231 -8.13 10.19 12.28
C ASP A 231 -7.34 9.83 13.55
N HIS A 232 -7.22 8.53 13.81
CA HIS A 232 -6.43 8.06 14.96
C HIS A 232 -4.96 8.44 14.83
N LEU A 233 -4.35 8.20 13.67
CA LEU A 233 -2.97 8.59 13.40
C LEU A 233 -2.76 10.11 13.54
N MET A 234 -3.65 10.91 12.98
CA MET A 234 -3.58 12.37 13.11
C MET A 234 -3.66 12.82 14.57
N THR A 235 -4.58 12.24 15.34
CA THR A 235 -4.72 12.53 16.77
C THR A 235 -3.45 12.19 17.54
N GLN A 236 -2.86 11.03 17.26
CA GLN A 236 -1.58 10.64 17.87
C GLN A 236 -0.44 11.61 17.52
N CYS A 237 -0.37 12.06 16.25
CA CYS A 237 0.62 13.03 15.80
C CYS A 237 0.47 14.36 16.57
N LEU A 238 -0.71 14.92 16.59
CA LEU A 238 -0.98 16.22 17.22
C LEU A 238 -0.74 16.17 18.75
N SER A 239 -1.07 15.05 19.41
CA SER A 239 -0.84 14.90 20.84
C SER A 239 0.65 14.83 21.24
N LYS A 240 1.53 14.51 20.31
CA LYS A 240 2.98 14.46 20.54
C LYS A 240 3.70 15.77 20.29
N VAL A 241 3.17 16.60 19.39
CA VAL A 241 3.71 17.95 19.12
C VAL A 241 3.46 18.90 20.29
N GLN A 242 2.42 18.63 21.08
CA GLN A 242 2.05 19.47 22.25
C GLN A 242 2.81 19.12 23.55
N ARG A 243 3.74 18.19 23.52
CA ARG A 243 4.62 17.81 24.66
C ARG A 243 6.06 18.25 24.44
#